data_04452a403ec2b004a001370c878bcb7a
#
_entry.id   04452a403ec2b004a001370c878bcb7a
#
_cell.length_a   1.000
_cell.length_b   1.000
_cell.length_c   1.000
_cell.angle_alpha   90.00
_cell.angle_beta   90.00
_cell.angle_gamma   90.00
#
_symmetry.space_group_name_H-M   'P 1'
#
loop_
_entity.id
_entity.type
_entity.pdbx_description
1 polymer ?
#
loop_
_entity_poly.entity_id
_entity_poly.type
_entity_poly.pdbx_seq_one_letter_code
_entity_poly.pdbx_strand_id
1 'polypeptide(L)'
;MKVARGNNAGGMSDDRFRAQLSALGYSGFAHVAKSRPKPRAADFLMVVLARPDADARVVEALPWLVGAYRKQLDFGWLVRQAKLQNLQNRLGFLLQVAGVDTPEGLLAVRELERARLLQESTLCWDSMPAATREWMRANRSPLAEHWNVLTRLRAEDSHNAV
;
A
#
# COMPACT_ATOMS: atom_id res chain seq x y z
N MET A 1 -1.43 -20.56 -31.33
CA MET A 1 -1.44 -19.10 -31.15
C MET A 1 -0.80 -18.78 -29.80
N LYS A 2 0.42 -18.32 -29.79
CA LYS A 2 1.10 -17.93 -28.55
C LYS A 2 0.53 -16.57 -28.13
N VAL A 3 -0.25 -16.57 -27.07
CA VAL A 3 -0.57 -15.31 -26.39
C VAL A 3 0.73 -14.72 -25.93
N ALA A 4 1.08 -13.54 -26.43
CA ALA A 4 2.21 -12.80 -25.94
C ALA A 4 1.98 -12.54 -24.45
N ARG A 5 2.75 -13.20 -23.59
CA ARG A 5 2.82 -12.82 -22.19
C ARG A 5 3.37 -11.40 -22.21
N GLY A 6 2.54 -10.46 -21.81
CA GLY A 6 2.99 -9.09 -21.65
C GLY A 6 4.26 -9.08 -20.84
N ASN A 7 5.32 -8.58 -21.43
CA ASN A 7 6.58 -8.37 -20.74
C ASN A 7 6.31 -7.47 -19.55
N ASN A 8 6.22 -8.05 -18.35
CA ASN A 8 6.43 -7.35 -17.11
C ASN A 8 7.93 -7.04 -17.01
N ALA A 9 8.39 -6.20 -17.93
CA ALA A 9 9.74 -5.68 -17.85
C ALA A 9 9.82 -4.85 -16.55
N GLY A 10 10.42 -5.44 -15.51
CA GLY A 10 10.81 -4.76 -14.28
C GLY A 10 9.83 -4.80 -13.11
N GLY A 11 8.67 -5.44 -13.21
CA GLY A 11 7.73 -5.57 -12.10
C GLY A 11 7.90 -6.87 -11.31
N MET A 12 7.95 -6.77 -9.97
CA MET A 12 7.91 -7.92 -9.09
C MET A 12 6.52 -8.59 -9.17
N SER A 13 6.44 -9.92 -9.29
CA SER A 13 5.18 -10.65 -9.34
C SER A 13 4.47 -10.67 -7.98
N ASP A 14 3.14 -10.86 -7.97
CA ASP A 14 2.38 -11.01 -6.74
C ASP A 14 2.84 -12.20 -5.89
N ASP A 15 3.27 -13.30 -6.50
CA ASP A 15 3.84 -14.44 -5.79
C ASP A 15 5.10 -14.05 -5.00
N ARG A 16 5.93 -13.22 -5.58
CA ARG A 16 7.12 -12.70 -4.90
C ARG A 16 6.77 -11.76 -3.76
N PHE A 17 5.75 -10.94 -3.90
CA PHE A 17 5.23 -10.11 -2.80
C PHE A 17 4.71 -10.96 -1.64
N ARG A 18 3.98 -12.04 -1.92
CA ARG A 18 3.51 -12.97 -0.88
C ARG A 18 4.68 -13.62 -0.15
N ALA A 19 5.69 -14.06 -0.87
CA ALA A 19 6.90 -14.64 -0.29
C ALA A 19 7.65 -13.63 0.59
N GLN A 20 7.70 -12.37 0.18
CA GLN A 20 8.32 -11.30 0.96
C GLN A 20 7.52 -10.96 2.21
N LEU A 21 6.18 -10.90 2.13
CA LEU A 21 5.31 -10.72 3.30
C LEU A 21 5.44 -11.87 4.28
N SER A 22 5.55 -13.09 3.80
CA SER A 22 5.85 -14.26 4.63
C SER A 22 7.19 -14.09 5.37
N ALA A 23 8.22 -13.64 4.67
CA ALA A 23 9.54 -13.36 5.27
C ALA A 23 9.50 -12.24 6.31
N LEU A 24 8.62 -11.24 6.10
CA LEU A 24 8.41 -10.13 7.04
C LEU A 24 7.56 -10.54 8.25
N GLY A 25 6.98 -11.72 8.25
CA GLY A 25 6.24 -12.28 9.37
C GLY A 25 4.70 -12.15 9.29
N TYR A 26 4.17 -11.80 8.13
CA TYR A 26 2.72 -11.72 7.96
C TYR A 26 2.07 -13.10 8.02
N SER A 27 1.20 -13.30 9.02
CA SER A 27 0.57 -14.60 9.30
C SER A 27 -0.35 -15.08 8.18
N GLY A 28 -0.96 -14.14 7.43
CA GLY A 28 -1.84 -14.48 6.30
C GLY A 28 -1.15 -15.23 5.16
N PHE A 29 0.18 -15.16 5.10
CA PHE A 29 1.00 -15.89 4.13
C PHE A 29 2.00 -16.85 4.79
N ALA A 30 1.73 -17.30 6.01
CA ALA A 30 2.61 -18.22 6.73
C ALA A 30 2.84 -19.55 5.98
N HIS A 31 1.90 -19.97 5.14
CA HIS A 31 1.99 -21.16 4.29
C HIS A 31 2.86 -20.97 3.03
N VAL A 32 3.24 -19.74 2.73
CA VAL A 32 4.07 -19.41 1.56
C VAL A 32 5.54 -19.47 1.95
N ALA A 33 6.38 -20.06 1.10
CA ALA A 33 7.82 -20.10 1.32
C ALA A 33 8.40 -18.68 1.41
N LYS A 34 9.18 -18.43 2.45
CA LYS A 34 9.77 -17.11 2.71
C LYS A 34 10.81 -16.76 1.66
N SER A 35 10.77 -15.51 1.18
CA SER A 35 11.84 -15.02 0.30
C SER A 35 13.16 -14.87 1.07
N ARG A 36 14.27 -15.03 0.34
CA ARG A 36 15.62 -14.81 0.86
C ARG A 36 16.41 -13.96 -0.14
N PRO A 37 17.09 -12.90 0.31
CA PRO A 37 17.09 -12.37 1.67
C PRO A 37 15.73 -11.74 2.05
N LYS A 38 15.51 -11.56 3.36
CA LYS A 38 14.34 -10.83 3.87
C LYS A 38 14.39 -9.38 3.35
N PRO A 39 13.30 -8.85 2.75
CA PRO A 39 13.29 -7.48 2.27
C PRO A 39 13.27 -6.48 3.43
N ARG A 40 13.67 -5.25 3.16
CA ARG A 40 13.43 -4.13 4.07
C ARG A 40 11.95 -3.72 3.95
N ALA A 41 11.29 -3.51 5.09
CA ALA A 41 9.86 -3.17 5.12
C ALA A 41 9.54 -1.89 4.33
N ALA A 42 10.37 -0.85 4.43
CA ALA A 42 10.17 0.40 3.71
C ALA A 42 10.29 0.22 2.19
N ASP A 43 11.29 -0.53 1.73
CA ASP A 43 11.47 -0.82 0.30
C ASP A 43 10.28 -1.62 -0.25
N PHE A 44 9.86 -2.66 0.47
CA PHE A 44 8.70 -3.45 0.10
C PHE A 44 7.44 -2.60 -0.04
N LEU A 45 7.18 -1.74 0.96
CA LEU A 45 6.02 -0.86 0.98
C LEU A 45 5.98 0.04 -0.27
N MET A 46 7.09 0.70 -0.59
CA MET A 46 7.14 1.61 -1.73
C MET A 46 7.01 0.89 -3.07
N VAL A 47 7.60 -0.29 -3.20
CA VAL A 47 7.48 -1.10 -4.42
C VAL A 47 6.02 -1.51 -4.67
N VAL A 48 5.30 -1.94 -3.63
CA VAL A 48 3.88 -2.32 -3.76
C VAL A 48 3.02 -1.09 -4.07
N LEU A 49 3.20 0.01 -3.33
CA LEU A 49 2.41 1.23 -3.54
C LEU A 49 2.56 1.82 -4.94
N ALA A 50 3.71 1.62 -5.57
CA ALA A 50 3.98 2.10 -6.93
C ALA A 50 3.32 1.23 -8.01
N ARG A 51 2.79 0.05 -7.65
CA ARG A 51 2.14 -0.83 -8.62
C ARG A 51 0.80 -0.25 -9.07
N PRO A 52 0.50 -0.24 -10.37
CA PRO A 52 -0.84 0.09 -10.84
C PRO A 52 -1.88 -0.93 -10.37
N ASP A 53 -1.52 -2.21 -10.40
CA ASP A 53 -2.35 -3.32 -9.91
C ASP A 53 -1.51 -4.25 -9.04
N ALA A 54 -2.10 -4.70 -7.94
CA ALA A 54 -1.53 -5.71 -7.06
C ALA A 54 -2.65 -6.61 -6.54
N ASP A 55 -2.30 -7.83 -6.13
CA ASP A 55 -3.25 -8.74 -5.50
C ASP A 55 -3.90 -8.07 -4.28
N ALA A 56 -5.22 -8.16 -4.18
CA ALA A 56 -5.97 -7.56 -3.07
C ALA A 56 -5.48 -8.02 -1.70
N ARG A 57 -5.09 -9.28 -1.56
CA ARG A 57 -4.57 -9.83 -0.30
C ARG A 57 -3.20 -9.25 0.09
N VAL A 58 -2.39 -8.90 -0.89
CA VAL A 58 -1.12 -8.18 -0.66
C VAL A 58 -1.41 -6.77 -0.16
N VAL A 59 -2.35 -6.08 -0.80
CA VAL A 59 -2.75 -4.71 -0.38
C VAL A 59 -3.35 -4.72 1.04
N GLU A 60 -4.20 -5.69 1.35
CA GLU A 60 -4.80 -5.86 2.69
C GLU A 60 -3.76 -6.07 3.80
N ALA A 61 -2.59 -6.60 3.47
CA ALA A 61 -1.49 -6.80 4.42
C ALA A 61 -0.72 -5.51 4.75
N LEU A 62 -0.83 -4.47 3.94
CA LEU A 62 -0.02 -3.26 4.10
C LEU A 62 -0.25 -2.51 5.41
N PRO A 63 -1.48 -2.35 5.94
CA PRO A 63 -1.67 -1.74 7.26
C PRO A 63 -0.97 -2.51 8.38
N TRP A 64 -1.02 -3.85 8.33
CA TRP A 64 -0.27 -4.67 9.27
C TRP A 64 1.24 -4.40 9.18
N LEU A 65 1.79 -4.33 7.97
CA LEU A 65 3.21 -4.07 7.74
C LEU A 65 3.64 -2.75 8.39
N VAL A 66 2.88 -1.69 8.16
CA VAL A 66 3.15 -0.37 8.73
C VAL A 66 3.11 -0.44 10.26
N GLY A 67 2.09 -1.07 10.83
CA GLY A 67 1.95 -1.22 12.28
C GLY A 67 3.06 -2.06 12.90
N ALA A 68 3.39 -3.19 12.30
CA ALA A 68 4.42 -4.11 12.81
C ALA A 68 5.82 -3.50 12.76
N TYR A 69 6.10 -2.69 11.76
CA TYR A 69 7.43 -2.11 11.52
C TYR A 69 7.51 -0.61 11.83
N ARG A 70 6.50 -0.03 12.51
CA ARG A 70 6.38 1.41 12.77
C ARG A 70 7.61 2.04 13.43
N LYS A 71 8.36 1.26 14.21
CA LYS A 71 9.58 1.73 14.89
C LYS A 71 10.84 1.63 14.02
N GLN A 72 10.81 0.81 12.97
CA GLN A 72 11.93 0.59 12.06
C GLN A 72 11.80 1.36 10.74
N LEU A 73 10.58 1.82 10.40
CA LEU A 73 10.35 2.55 9.16
C LEU A 73 11.05 3.90 9.17
N ASP A 74 11.83 4.17 8.12
CA ASP A 74 12.37 5.50 7.86
C ASP A 74 11.30 6.36 7.19
N PHE A 75 10.48 7.04 7.99
CA PHE A 75 9.38 7.86 7.50
C PHE A 75 9.84 9.02 6.64
N GLY A 76 10.98 9.62 6.93
CA GLY A 76 11.55 10.68 6.11
C GLY A 76 11.87 10.20 4.70
N TRP A 77 12.47 9.03 4.59
CA TRP A 77 12.74 8.41 3.29
C TRP A 77 11.45 8.06 2.55
N LEU A 78 10.46 7.49 3.25
CA LEU A 78 9.15 7.16 2.67
C LEU A 78 8.47 8.40 2.08
N VAL A 79 8.46 9.50 2.80
CA VAL A 79 7.87 10.78 2.33
C VAL A 79 8.59 11.27 1.08
N ARG A 80 9.92 11.26 1.07
CA ARG A 80 10.71 11.68 -0.10
C ARG A 80 10.40 10.81 -1.32
N GLN A 81 10.38 9.49 -1.14
CA GLN A 81 10.06 8.57 -2.23
C GLN A 81 8.63 8.75 -2.75
N ALA A 82 7.67 8.92 -1.85
CA ALA A 82 6.28 9.16 -2.22
C ALA A 82 6.14 10.44 -3.07
N LYS A 83 6.79 11.52 -2.66
CA LYS A 83 6.75 12.78 -3.43
C LYS A 83 7.38 12.63 -4.82
N LEU A 84 8.49 11.90 -4.93
CA LEU A 84 9.16 11.66 -6.21
C LEU A 84 8.30 10.84 -7.18
N GLN A 85 7.45 9.96 -6.67
CA GLN A 85 6.66 9.04 -7.47
C GLN A 85 5.16 9.40 -7.52
N ASN A 86 4.76 10.53 -6.96
CA ASN A 86 3.36 10.96 -6.85
C ASN A 86 2.48 9.94 -6.10
N LEU A 87 3.01 9.38 -5.02
CA LEU A 87 2.34 8.41 -4.16
C LEU A 87 1.92 9.01 -2.81
N GLN A 88 1.91 10.35 -2.68
CA GLN A 88 1.60 11.04 -1.43
C GLN A 88 0.24 10.62 -0.86
N ASN A 89 -0.78 10.56 -1.71
CA ASN A 89 -2.13 10.25 -1.29
C ASN A 89 -2.26 8.79 -0.84
N ARG A 90 -1.66 7.87 -1.59
CA ARG A 90 -1.66 6.43 -1.25
C ARG A 90 -0.94 6.20 0.08
N LEU A 91 0.24 6.78 0.25
CA LEU A 91 1.02 6.60 1.48
C LEU A 91 0.32 7.26 2.67
N GLY A 92 -0.15 8.49 2.53
CA GLY A 92 -0.86 9.20 3.60
C GLY A 92 -2.10 8.45 4.07
N PHE A 93 -2.92 7.97 3.14
CA PHE A 93 -4.07 7.13 3.43
C PHE A 93 -3.64 5.87 4.22
N LEU A 94 -2.63 5.16 3.74
CA LEU A 94 -2.17 3.92 4.36
C LEU A 94 -1.65 4.14 5.78
N LEU A 95 -0.85 5.18 6.01
CA LEU A 95 -0.33 5.48 7.34
C LEU A 95 -1.47 5.78 8.32
N GLN A 96 -2.49 6.49 7.90
CA GLN A 96 -3.64 6.79 8.75
C GLN A 96 -4.54 5.58 8.97
N VAL A 97 -4.79 4.76 7.95
CA VAL A 97 -5.52 3.49 8.09
C VAL A 97 -4.83 2.57 9.09
N ALA A 98 -3.50 2.51 9.04
CA ALA A 98 -2.70 1.71 9.97
C ALA A 98 -2.66 2.29 11.39
N GLY A 99 -3.15 3.50 11.60
CA GLY A 99 -3.18 4.15 12.91
C GLY A 99 -1.80 4.53 13.42
N VAL A 100 -0.90 4.98 12.54
CA VAL A 100 0.45 5.40 12.92
C VAL A 100 0.38 6.54 13.93
N ASP A 101 1.01 6.34 15.09
CA ASP A 101 0.98 7.24 16.24
C ASP A 101 2.35 7.67 16.75
N THR A 102 3.43 7.19 16.12
CA THR A 102 4.78 7.64 16.46
C THR A 102 5.00 9.10 16.07
N PRO A 103 5.84 9.87 16.77
CA PRO A 103 6.13 11.26 16.41
C PRO A 103 6.59 11.41 14.97
N GLU A 104 7.49 10.54 14.51
CA GLU A 104 8.01 10.54 13.14
C GLU A 104 6.92 10.21 12.10
N GLY A 105 6.04 9.27 12.43
CA GLY A 105 4.92 8.90 11.58
C GLY A 105 3.88 10.01 11.47
N LEU A 106 3.58 10.70 12.56
CA LEU A 106 2.66 11.84 12.55
C LEU A 106 3.22 13.02 11.75
N LEU A 107 4.52 13.29 11.85
CA LEU A 107 5.19 14.30 11.02
C LEU A 107 5.13 13.93 9.54
N ALA A 108 5.33 12.65 9.22
CA ALA A 108 5.21 12.16 7.84
C ALA A 108 3.82 12.39 7.27
N VAL A 109 2.78 12.09 8.03
CA VAL A 109 1.39 12.35 7.62
C VAL A 109 1.17 13.83 7.34
N ARG A 110 1.67 14.73 8.21
CA ARG A 110 1.56 16.18 8.01
C ARG A 110 2.26 16.66 6.73
N GLU A 111 3.46 16.13 6.44
CA GLU A 111 4.18 16.48 5.23
C GLU A 111 3.45 16.00 3.97
N LEU A 112 2.92 14.77 4.01
CA LEU A 112 2.13 14.22 2.91
C LEU A 112 0.83 15.02 2.71
N GLU A 113 0.20 15.45 3.78
CA GLU A 113 -0.98 16.32 3.77
C GLU A 113 -0.73 17.63 3.02
N ARG A 114 0.40 18.28 3.28
CA ARG A 114 0.80 19.52 2.59
C ARG A 114 1.09 19.29 1.11
N ALA A 115 1.54 18.10 0.75
CA ALA A 115 1.88 17.71 -0.62
C ALA A 115 0.76 16.92 -1.30
N ARG A 116 -0.43 16.88 -0.71
CA ARG A 116 -1.56 16.10 -1.21
C ARG A 116 -1.92 16.49 -2.64
N LEU A 117 -2.12 15.47 -3.47
CA LEU A 117 -2.50 15.64 -4.87
C LEU A 117 -4.02 15.76 -5.00
N LEU A 118 -4.47 16.60 -5.92
CA LEU A 118 -5.90 16.74 -6.25
C LEU A 118 -6.40 15.58 -7.10
N GLN A 119 -5.51 14.93 -7.84
CA GLN A 119 -5.86 13.83 -8.71
C GLN A 119 -6.28 12.60 -7.92
N GLU A 120 -7.41 12.01 -8.28
CA GLU A 120 -7.89 10.75 -7.73
C GLU A 120 -6.96 9.61 -8.14
N SER A 121 -6.67 8.72 -7.20
CA SER A 121 -5.88 7.50 -7.44
C SER A 121 -6.57 6.29 -6.84
N THR A 122 -6.12 5.10 -7.24
CA THR A 122 -6.53 3.84 -6.59
C THR A 122 -5.42 3.35 -5.69
N LEU A 123 -5.76 2.48 -4.75
CA LEU A 123 -4.76 1.75 -3.97
C LEU A 123 -4.44 0.44 -4.68
N CYS A 124 -3.56 0.50 -5.68
CA CYS A 124 -3.08 -0.64 -6.45
C CYS A 124 -4.20 -1.43 -7.17
N TRP A 125 -5.17 -0.70 -7.72
CA TRP A 125 -6.24 -1.29 -8.53
C TRP A 125 -6.66 -0.37 -9.67
N ASP A 126 -5.70 -0.01 -10.52
CA ASP A 126 -5.94 0.91 -11.66
C ASP A 126 -6.83 0.27 -12.73
N SER A 127 -6.86 -1.07 -12.81
CA SER A 127 -7.75 -1.83 -13.71
C SER A 127 -9.20 -1.90 -13.24
N MET A 128 -9.55 -1.22 -12.16
CA MET A 128 -10.91 -1.18 -11.62
C MET A 128 -11.92 -0.81 -12.70
N PRO A 129 -13.00 -1.61 -12.91
CA PRO A 129 -14.04 -1.29 -13.89
C PRO A 129 -14.72 0.05 -13.59
N ALA A 130 -15.17 0.76 -14.61
CA ALA A 130 -15.79 2.09 -14.47
C ALA A 130 -16.98 2.09 -13.50
N ALA A 131 -17.86 1.09 -13.58
CA ALA A 131 -19.01 0.99 -12.66
C ALA A 131 -18.57 0.80 -11.20
N THR A 132 -17.54 -0.01 -10.97
CA THR A 132 -16.95 -0.21 -9.63
C THR A 132 -16.32 1.08 -9.12
N ARG A 133 -15.63 1.80 -9.99
CA ARG A 133 -15.01 3.09 -9.68
C ARG A 133 -16.04 4.13 -9.22
N GLU A 134 -17.15 4.22 -9.92
CA GLU A 134 -18.26 5.12 -9.54
C GLU A 134 -18.87 4.74 -8.20
N TRP A 135 -19.12 3.45 -7.99
CA TRP A 135 -19.63 2.94 -6.73
C TRP A 135 -18.67 3.24 -5.56
N MET A 136 -17.38 2.98 -5.76
CA MET A 136 -16.33 3.27 -4.76
C MET A 136 -16.30 4.76 -4.40
N ARG A 137 -16.38 5.63 -5.40
CA ARG A 137 -16.37 7.08 -5.20
C ARG A 137 -17.57 7.54 -4.36
N ALA A 138 -18.74 6.95 -4.57
CA ALA A 138 -19.96 7.26 -3.84
C ALA A 138 -19.99 6.67 -2.42
N ASN A 139 -19.24 5.60 -2.15
CA ASN A 139 -19.31 4.82 -0.91
C ASN A 139 -17.98 4.75 -0.14
N ARG A 140 -17.01 5.56 -0.49
CA ARG A 140 -15.71 5.54 0.18
C ARG A 140 -15.79 6.07 1.61
N SER A 141 -14.86 5.61 2.46
CA SER A 141 -14.73 6.10 3.83
C SER A 141 -14.33 7.58 3.86
N PRO A 142 -14.57 8.30 4.96
CA PRO A 142 -14.10 9.69 5.11
C PRO A 142 -12.61 9.84 4.89
N LEU A 143 -11.82 8.88 5.34
CA LEU A 143 -10.36 8.89 5.19
C LEU A 143 -9.95 8.71 3.72
N ALA A 144 -10.58 7.79 2.99
CA ALA A 144 -10.35 7.60 1.57
C ALA A 144 -10.77 8.84 0.75
N GLU A 145 -11.86 9.48 1.14
CA GLU A 145 -12.31 10.74 0.52
C GLU A 145 -11.27 11.85 0.74
N HIS A 146 -10.79 11.99 1.96
CA HIS A 146 -9.79 13.01 2.31
C HIS A 146 -8.52 12.88 1.47
N TRP A 147 -8.02 11.66 1.29
CA TRP A 147 -6.82 11.38 0.49
C TRP A 147 -7.10 11.16 -0.99
N ASN A 148 -8.36 11.28 -1.40
CA ASN A 148 -8.81 11.08 -2.77
C ASN A 148 -8.34 9.74 -3.37
N VAL A 149 -8.51 8.67 -2.60
CA VAL A 149 -8.12 7.30 -2.95
C VAL A 149 -9.38 6.43 -3.10
N LEU A 150 -9.42 5.62 -4.14
CA LEU A 150 -10.44 4.59 -4.33
C LEU A 150 -9.88 3.25 -3.86
N THR A 151 -10.52 2.69 -2.83
CA THR A 151 -10.08 1.43 -2.21
C THR A 151 -11.19 0.82 -1.37
N ARG A 152 -11.15 -0.50 -1.20
CA ARG A 152 -12.00 -1.23 -0.23
C ARG A 152 -11.43 -1.22 1.18
N LEU A 153 -10.16 -0.86 1.32
CA LEU A 153 -9.48 -0.89 2.61
C LEU A 153 -10.06 0.16 3.56
N ARG A 154 -10.37 -0.25 4.78
CA ARG A 154 -10.90 0.61 5.84
C ARG A 154 -10.09 0.46 7.12
N ALA A 155 -10.12 1.46 7.98
CA ALA A 155 -9.42 1.44 9.28
C ALA A 155 -9.85 0.26 10.16
N GLU A 156 -11.12 -0.15 10.10
CA GLU A 156 -11.65 -1.29 10.86
C GLU A 156 -10.99 -2.61 10.47
N ASP A 157 -10.58 -2.75 9.21
CA ASP A 157 -9.96 -3.97 8.69
C ASP A 157 -8.57 -4.21 9.27
N SER A 158 -7.87 -3.15 9.66
CA SER A 158 -6.52 -3.26 10.24
C SER A 158 -6.50 -3.87 11.65
N HIS A 159 -7.62 -3.81 12.38
CA HIS A 159 -7.75 -4.36 13.72
C HIS A 159 -8.09 -5.86 13.71
N ASN A 160 -8.55 -6.39 12.61
CA ASN A 160 -8.95 -7.79 12.46
C ASN A 160 -7.82 -8.69 11.90
N ALA A 161 -6.65 -8.15 11.64
CA ALA A 161 -5.49 -8.86 11.10
C ALA A 161 -4.54 -9.36 12.21
N VAL A 162 -5.07 -9.66 13.38
CA VAL A 162 -4.31 -10.25 14.50
C VAL A 162 -4.42 -11.76 14.45
#